data_f25c9b1ab0a4493d9bd5e0b7a48bb4c3
#
_entry.id   f25c9b1ab0a4493d9bd5e0b7a48bb4c3
#
_cell.length_a   1.000
_cell.length_b   1.000
_cell.length_c   1.000
_cell.angle_alpha   90.00
_cell.angle_beta   90.00
_cell.angle_gamma   90.00
#
_symmetry.space_group_name_H-M   'P 1'
#
loop_
_entity.id
_entity.type
_entity.pdbx_description
1 polymer ?
#
loop_
_entity_poly.entity_id
_entity_poly.type
_entity_poly.pdbx_seq_one_letter_code
_entity_poly.pdbx_strand_id
1 'polypeptide(L)'
;MNPTTRDITLELPECATWEAGQYALVRVAPFEWRPYSLASAPGRTVRLLVDVRTKGMGASWASAIAAGDDVDLELPYGHWLVTTDRGTTDTEAPYRRIFIATGTGIAPFLAAFEAGRRDDDILIVGYSRTEDDLTGRVDTPLPRLIRCVSRAAAPGTFHGRITDYLNAEGIDPQATYYVCGSARIVRDISRIIQAGGARVSYETF
;
A
#
# COMPACT_ATOMS: atom_id res chain seq x y z
N MET A 1 -13.70 1.61 -14.03
CA MET A 1 -13.17 2.50 -12.98
C MET A 1 -13.63 1.97 -11.62
N ASN A 2 -12.77 1.93 -10.61
CA ASN A 2 -13.23 1.70 -9.24
C ASN A 2 -13.90 2.99 -8.76
N PRO A 3 -15.20 2.97 -8.40
CA PRO A 3 -15.87 4.18 -7.96
C PRO A 3 -15.33 4.73 -6.64
N THR A 4 -14.47 3.99 -5.97
CA THR A 4 -13.97 4.30 -4.62
C THR A 4 -12.52 4.77 -4.58
N THR A 5 -11.74 4.57 -5.64
CA THR A 5 -10.32 4.93 -5.71
C THR A 5 -9.95 5.45 -7.09
N ARG A 6 -9.25 6.59 -7.13
CA ARG A 6 -8.60 7.11 -8.34
C ARG A 6 -7.16 6.61 -8.36
N ASP A 7 -6.77 6.13 -9.51
CA ASP A 7 -5.39 5.79 -9.86
C ASP A 7 -4.88 6.92 -10.75
N ILE A 8 -3.94 7.69 -10.26
CA ILE A 8 -3.45 8.92 -10.88
C ILE A 8 -1.97 8.73 -11.21
N THR A 9 -1.63 8.86 -12.49
CA THR A 9 -0.24 8.89 -12.96
C THR A 9 0.11 10.30 -13.37
N LEU A 10 1.19 10.84 -12.78
CA LEU A 10 1.72 12.16 -13.07
C LEU A 10 3.07 12.02 -13.77
N GLU A 11 3.29 12.80 -14.83
CA GLU A 11 4.59 12.92 -15.48
C GLU A 11 5.42 13.98 -14.76
N LEU A 12 6.68 13.67 -14.48
CA LEU A 12 7.65 14.57 -13.88
C LEU A 12 8.49 15.25 -14.97
N PRO A 13 8.88 16.51 -14.80
CA PRO A 13 9.74 17.23 -15.76
C PRO A 13 11.09 16.54 -15.93
N GLU A 14 11.59 15.87 -14.88
CA GLU A 14 12.84 15.10 -14.86
C GLU A 14 12.67 13.81 -14.05
N CYS A 15 13.66 12.89 -14.19
CA CYS A 15 13.67 11.67 -13.39
C CYS A 15 13.91 12.02 -11.92
N ALA A 16 13.09 11.43 -11.04
CA ALA A 16 13.25 11.55 -9.60
C ALA A 16 13.51 10.18 -8.96
N THR A 17 14.11 10.19 -7.78
CA THR A 17 14.45 8.99 -7.01
C THR A 17 13.70 9.00 -5.69
N TRP A 18 13.22 7.85 -5.27
CA TRP A 18 12.59 7.60 -3.98
C TRP A 18 12.72 6.13 -3.58
N GLU A 19 12.37 5.84 -2.37
CA GLU A 19 12.30 4.47 -1.85
C GLU A 19 10.85 4.08 -1.54
N ALA A 20 10.54 2.79 -1.65
CA ALA A 20 9.22 2.28 -1.32
C ALA A 20 8.86 2.60 0.14
N GLY A 21 7.66 3.15 0.35
CA GLY A 21 7.20 3.66 1.64
C GLY A 21 7.31 5.17 1.79
N GLN A 22 8.05 5.86 0.91
CA GLN A 22 8.05 7.32 0.86
C GLN A 22 6.76 7.85 0.19
N TYR A 23 6.47 9.13 0.40
CA TYR A 23 5.28 9.79 -0.10
C TYR A 23 5.60 11.12 -0.80
N ALA A 24 4.66 11.59 -1.57
CA ALA A 24 4.66 12.93 -2.15
C ALA A 24 3.67 13.83 -1.41
N LEU A 25 3.98 15.11 -1.32
CA LEU A 25 3.03 16.16 -0.98
C LEU A 25 2.40 16.69 -2.25
N VAL A 26 1.09 16.66 -2.34
CA VAL A 26 0.31 17.19 -3.46
C VAL A 26 -0.50 18.37 -3.01
N ARG A 27 -0.44 19.48 -3.75
CA ARG A 27 -1.30 20.63 -3.49
C ARG A 27 -2.71 20.36 -4.01
N VAL A 28 -3.64 20.13 -3.10
CA VAL A 28 -5.03 19.79 -3.40
C VAL A 28 -5.98 21.01 -3.39
N ALA A 29 -5.52 22.13 -2.83
CA ALA A 29 -6.21 23.43 -2.83
C ALA A 29 -5.18 24.53 -2.55
N PRO A 30 -5.51 25.83 -2.74
CA PRO A 30 -4.64 26.93 -2.33
C PRO A 30 -4.20 26.77 -0.86
N PHE A 31 -2.89 26.74 -0.61
CA PHE A 31 -2.27 26.56 0.71
C PHE A 31 -2.53 25.21 1.41
N GLU A 32 -3.12 24.21 0.73
CA GLU A 32 -3.43 22.90 1.27
C GLU A 32 -2.67 21.79 0.55
N TRP A 33 -1.80 21.13 1.29
CA TRP A 33 -1.01 19.99 0.82
C TRP A 33 -1.47 18.70 1.51
N ARG A 34 -1.44 17.60 0.77
CA ARG A 34 -1.79 16.27 1.29
C ARG A 34 -0.73 15.26 0.93
N PRO A 35 -0.33 14.40 1.89
CA PRO A 35 0.60 13.31 1.62
C PRO A 35 -0.12 12.16 0.91
N TYR A 36 0.56 11.60 -0.08
CA TYR A 36 0.15 10.37 -0.77
C TYR A 36 1.36 9.47 -0.97
N SER A 37 1.26 8.21 -0.48
CA SER A 37 2.31 7.22 -0.66
C SER A 37 2.57 6.99 -2.14
N LEU A 38 3.85 6.93 -2.52
CA LEU A 38 4.29 6.66 -3.88
C LEU A 38 3.97 5.19 -4.23
N ALA A 39 3.24 4.95 -5.31
CA ALA A 39 2.73 3.64 -5.71
C ALA A 39 3.46 3.05 -6.93
N SER A 40 4.58 3.65 -7.33
CA SER A 40 5.43 3.23 -8.46
C SER A 40 6.90 3.22 -8.07
N ALA A 41 7.72 2.51 -8.84
CA ALA A 41 9.17 2.64 -8.77
C ALA A 41 9.63 4.04 -9.18
N PRO A 42 10.85 4.47 -8.76
CA PRO A 42 11.47 5.74 -9.18
C PRO A 42 11.55 5.90 -10.70
N GLY A 43 11.42 7.14 -11.19
CA GLY A 43 11.48 7.42 -12.62
C GLY A 43 10.93 8.78 -13.03
N ARG A 44 10.42 8.86 -14.25
CA ARG A 44 9.77 10.05 -14.81
C ARG A 44 8.27 10.10 -14.55
N THR A 45 7.70 9.06 -13.97
CA THR A 45 6.27 9.01 -13.65
C THR A 45 6.09 8.65 -12.19
N VAL A 46 5.13 9.30 -11.56
CA VAL A 46 4.67 9.01 -10.20
C VAL A 46 3.25 8.50 -10.26
N ARG A 47 2.99 7.42 -9.56
CA ARG A 47 1.65 6.86 -9.40
C ARG A 47 1.13 7.08 -7.99
N LEU A 48 -0.10 7.56 -7.88
CA LEU A 48 -0.79 7.82 -6.62
C LEU A 48 -2.14 7.10 -6.59
N LEU A 49 -2.47 6.49 -5.46
CA LEU A 49 -3.79 5.89 -5.22
C LEU A 49 -4.56 6.75 -4.22
N VAL A 50 -5.69 7.32 -4.63
CA VAL A 50 -6.46 8.24 -3.80
C VAL A 50 -7.88 7.72 -3.57
N ASP A 51 -8.25 7.50 -2.29
CA ASP A 51 -9.62 7.14 -1.91
C ASP A 51 -10.55 8.36 -2.07
N VAL A 52 -11.55 8.25 -2.93
CA VAL A 52 -12.50 9.33 -3.24
C VAL A 52 -13.84 9.19 -2.49
N ARG A 53 -13.98 8.21 -1.60
CA ARG A 53 -15.19 8.04 -0.76
C ARG A 53 -15.26 9.06 0.37
N THR A 54 -14.14 9.60 0.78
CA THR A 54 -14.06 10.60 1.84
C THR A 54 -14.55 11.96 1.33
N LYS A 55 -15.07 12.80 2.23
CA LYS A 55 -15.51 14.16 1.90
C LYS A 55 -14.40 15.21 2.12
N GLY A 56 -13.12 14.79 2.04
CA GLY A 56 -11.99 15.67 2.26
C GLY A 56 -11.52 16.37 0.97
N MET A 57 -10.70 17.42 1.13
CA MET A 57 -10.16 18.19 0.00
C MET A 57 -9.35 17.33 -0.97
N GLY A 58 -8.58 16.36 -0.47
CA GLY A 58 -7.86 15.41 -1.32
C GLY A 58 -8.76 14.55 -2.19
N ALA A 59 -9.88 14.06 -1.64
CA ALA A 59 -10.86 13.30 -2.41
C ALA A 59 -11.57 14.17 -3.46
N SER A 60 -11.89 15.43 -3.11
CA SER A 60 -12.49 16.40 -4.03
C SER A 60 -11.53 16.72 -5.18
N TRP A 61 -10.26 16.99 -4.88
CA TRP A 61 -9.22 17.22 -5.86
C TRP A 61 -9.07 16.00 -6.79
N ALA A 62 -8.89 14.81 -6.22
CA ALA A 62 -8.72 13.59 -7.00
C ALA A 62 -9.93 13.25 -7.87
N SER A 63 -11.14 13.66 -7.47
CA SER A 63 -12.35 13.47 -8.27
C SER A 63 -12.44 14.44 -9.44
N ALA A 64 -11.89 15.65 -9.29
CA ALA A 64 -11.98 16.73 -10.27
C ALA A 64 -10.87 16.69 -11.32
N ILE A 65 -9.66 16.24 -10.96
CA ILE A 65 -8.50 16.23 -11.86
C ILE A 65 -8.74 15.40 -13.11
N ALA A 66 -8.32 15.91 -14.26
CA ALA A 66 -8.41 15.29 -15.57
C ALA A 66 -7.01 15.09 -16.19
N ALA A 67 -6.95 14.26 -17.24
CA ALA A 67 -5.72 14.11 -18.02
C ALA A 67 -5.34 15.43 -18.70
N GLY A 68 -4.09 15.84 -18.55
CA GLY A 68 -3.54 17.10 -19.06
C GLY A 68 -3.55 18.24 -18.06
N ASP A 69 -4.12 18.06 -16.87
CA ASP A 69 -4.04 19.06 -15.81
C ASP A 69 -2.64 19.09 -15.17
N ASP A 70 -2.15 20.27 -14.84
CA ASP A 70 -0.92 20.45 -14.07
C ASP A 70 -1.16 20.24 -12.58
N VAL A 71 -0.21 19.61 -11.91
CA VAL A 71 -0.25 19.30 -10.48
C VAL A 71 1.01 19.78 -9.79
N ASP A 72 0.85 20.59 -8.74
CA ASP A 72 1.96 20.93 -7.87
C ASP A 72 2.27 19.75 -6.93
N LEU A 73 3.49 19.28 -7.01
CA LEU A 73 3.96 18.08 -6.34
C LEU A 73 5.35 18.31 -5.76
N GLU A 74 5.56 17.86 -4.54
CA GLU A 74 6.88 17.81 -3.90
C GLU A 74 7.16 16.37 -3.45
N LEU A 75 8.33 15.82 -3.78
CA LEU A 75 8.76 14.48 -3.39
C LEU A 75 10.29 14.36 -3.36
N PRO A 76 10.87 13.35 -2.67
CA PRO A 76 10.21 12.41 -1.76
C PRO A 76 10.22 12.89 -0.31
N TYR A 77 9.25 12.45 0.48
CA TYR A 77 9.17 12.65 1.92
C TYR A 77 8.99 11.33 2.66
N GLY A 78 9.24 11.33 3.97
CA GLY A 78 9.00 10.19 4.86
C GLY A 78 10.22 9.30 5.06
N HIS A 79 10.15 8.54 6.18
CA HIS A 79 11.24 7.66 6.64
C HIS A 79 10.79 6.21 6.83
N TRP A 80 9.51 5.90 6.63
CA TRP A 80 9.06 4.52 6.63
C TRP A 80 9.49 3.88 5.31
N LEU A 81 10.42 2.93 5.42
CA LEU A 81 10.95 2.24 4.24
C LEU A 81 10.43 0.81 4.25
N VAL A 82 9.83 0.43 3.16
CA VAL A 82 9.52 -0.96 2.85
C VAL A 82 10.81 -1.55 2.27
N THR A 83 11.72 -1.99 3.13
CA THR A 83 13.04 -2.40 2.73
C THR A 83 13.01 -3.58 1.78
N THR A 84 13.49 -3.35 0.58
CA THR A 84 14.12 -4.38 -0.24
C THR A 84 15.53 -4.54 0.31
N ASP A 85 15.97 -5.76 0.62
CA ASP A 85 17.27 -6.08 1.24
C ASP A 85 18.49 -5.43 0.55
N ARG A 86 18.62 -4.11 0.64
CA ARG A 86 19.82 -3.39 0.27
C ARG A 86 20.67 -3.17 1.52
N GLY A 87 21.49 -4.18 1.83
CA GLY A 87 22.64 -3.94 2.67
C GLY A 87 22.61 -4.47 4.10
N THR A 88 21.91 -5.53 4.42
CA THR A 88 22.28 -6.33 5.58
C THR A 88 23.36 -7.31 5.16
N THR A 89 24.57 -7.09 5.65
CA THR A 89 25.69 -8.04 5.61
C THR A 89 25.46 -9.23 6.53
N ASP A 90 24.23 -9.39 7.04
CA ASP A 90 23.87 -10.47 7.93
C ASP A 90 23.61 -11.75 7.12
N THR A 91 24.47 -12.72 7.37
CA THR A 91 24.42 -14.11 6.90
C THR A 91 23.18 -14.88 7.45
N GLU A 92 22.23 -14.22 8.07
CA GLU A 92 20.96 -14.82 8.49
C GLU A 92 20.04 -14.92 7.27
N ALA A 93 19.44 -16.10 7.09
CA ALA A 93 18.49 -16.38 6.03
C ALA A 93 17.44 -15.26 5.95
N PRO A 94 17.17 -14.72 4.75
CA PRO A 94 16.27 -13.58 4.62
C PRO A 94 14.90 -13.97 5.17
N TYR A 95 14.42 -13.25 6.18
CA TYR A 95 13.07 -13.45 6.72
C TYR A 95 12.05 -13.28 5.59
N ARG A 96 11.03 -14.17 5.58
CA ARG A 96 9.89 -14.03 4.69
C ARG A 96 9.22 -12.67 4.92
N ARG A 97 8.86 -11.98 3.84
CA ARG A 97 8.16 -10.71 3.90
C ARG A 97 6.67 -10.95 3.69
N ILE A 98 5.85 -10.43 4.59
CA ILE A 98 4.39 -10.49 4.50
C ILE A 98 3.85 -9.07 4.53
N PHE A 99 3.22 -8.68 3.44
CA PHE A 99 2.67 -7.34 3.24
C PHE A 99 1.17 -7.38 3.49
N ILE A 100 0.66 -6.46 4.30
CA ILE A 100 -0.76 -6.39 4.67
C ILE A 100 -1.30 -5.01 4.35
N ALA A 101 -2.27 -4.95 3.45
CA ALA A 101 -2.85 -3.71 2.97
C ALA A 101 -4.36 -3.65 3.12
N THR A 102 -4.88 -2.45 3.42
CA THR A 102 -6.30 -2.14 3.28
C THR A 102 -6.50 -0.88 2.45
N GLY A 103 -7.40 -0.95 1.46
CA GLY A 103 -7.67 0.17 0.56
C GLY A 103 -6.40 0.67 -0.12
N THR A 104 -6.20 1.99 -0.12
CA THR A 104 -5.03 2.63 -0.74
C THR A 104 -3.70 2.36 -0.03
N GLY A 105 -3.72 1.71 1.14
CA GLY A 105 -2.50 1.24 1.83
C GLY A 105 -1.68 0.22 1.04
N ILE A 106 -2.18 -0.27 -0.09
CA ILE A 106 -1.39 -1.07 -1.02
C ILE A 106 -0.30 -0.24 -1.76
N ALA A 107 -0.45 1.08 -1.85
CA ALA A 107 0.42 1.96 -2.64
C ALA A 107 1.93 1.75 -2.37
N PRO A 108 2.45 1.83 -1.14
CA PRO A 108 3.87 1.63 -0.88
C PRO A 108 4.36 0.23 -1.22
N PHE A 109 3.48 -0.77 -1.19
CA PHE A 109 3.84 -2.14 -1.54
C PHE A 109 3.95 -2.34 -3.05
N LEU A 110 3.14 -1.64 -3.86
CA LEU A 110 3.31 -1.65 -5.31
C LEU A 110 4.67 -1.10 -5.70
N ALA A 111 5.09 0.02 -5.12
CA ALA A 111 6.44 0.57 -5.32
C ALA A 111 7.53 -0.44 -4.92
N ALA A 112 7.34 -1.15 -3.78
CA ALA A 112 8.28 -2.18 -3.34
C ALA A 112 8.38 -3.35 -4.30
N PHE A 113 7.25 -3.83 -4.85
CA PHE A 113 7.23 -4.95 -5.79
C PHE A 113 7.83 -4.58 -7.15
N GLU A 114 7.65 -3.36 -7.62
CA GLU A 114 8.31 -2.85 -8.81
C GLU A 114 9.82 -2.69 -8.62
N ALA A 115 10.26 -2.29 -7.42
CA ALA A 115 11.68 -2.15 -7.09
C ALA A 115 12.40 -3.49 -6.88
N GLY A 116 11.69 -4.53 -6.42
CA GLY A 116 12.30 -5.84 -6.15
C GLY A 116 11.40 -6.79 -5.36
N ARG A 117 10.54 -7.52 -6.06
CA ARG A 117 9.72 -8.60 -5.52
C ARG A 117 10.58 -9.86 -5.31
N ARG A 118 10.29 -10.60 -4.23
CA ARG A 118 10.85 -11.93 -3.97
C ARG A 118 9.80 -13.01 -4.22
N ASP A 119 10.24 -14.22 -4.57
CA ASP A 119 9.32 -15.34 -4.88
C ASP A 119 8.55 -15.83 -3.65
N ASP A 120 9.10 -15.63 -2.44
CA ASP A 120 8.48 -16.00 -1.18
C ASP A 120 7.67 -14.87 -0.52
N ASP A 121 7.57 -13.69 -1.14
CA ASP A 121 6.72 -12.61 -0.67
C ASP A 121 5.24 -13.02 -0.66
N ILE A 122 4.50 -12.53 0.33
CA ILE A 122 3.04 -12.72 0.43
C ILE A 122 2.39 -11.36 0.59
N LEU A 123 1.35 -11.11 -0.21
CA LEU A 123 0.49 -9.93 -0.07
C LEU A 123 -0.90 -10.36 0.43
N ILE A 124 -1.30 -9.82 1.58
CA ILE A 124 -2.63 -9.99 2.16
C ILE A 124 -3.38 -8.67 2.01
N VAL A 125 -4.50 -8.68 1.31
CA VAL A 125 -5.33 -7.48 1.13
C VAL A 125 -6.71 -7.67 1.76
N GLY A 126 -7.20 -6.60 2.37
CA GLY A 126 -8.52 -6.59 2.98
C GLY A 126 -9.42 -5.50 2.40
N TYR A 127 -10.64 -5.90 2.03
CA TYR A 127 -11.66 -4.97 1.55
C TYR A 127 -13.07 -5.43 1.97
N SER A 128 -14.03 -4.51 1.84
CA SER A 128 -15.40 -4.80 2.23
C SER A 128 -16.12 -5.65 1.19
N ARG A 129 -15.92 -5.35 -0.09
CA ARG A 129 -16.57 -5.98 -1.23
C ARG A 129 -15.55 -6.20 -2.34
N THR A 130 -15.81 -7.13 -3.24
CA THR A 130 -14.91 -7.47 -4.36
C THR A 130 -14.67 -6.31 -5.33
N GLU A 131 -15.64 -5.42 -5.52
CA GLU A 131 -15.47 -4.22 -6.33
C GLU A 131 -14.49 -3.20 -5.76
N ASP A 132 -14.16 -3.30 -4.46
CA ASP A 132 -13.15 -2.46 -3.79
C ASP A 132 -11.71 -2.99 -4.00
N ASP A 133 -11.55 -4.16 -4.62
CA ASP A 133 -10.24 -4.78 -4.87
C ASP A 133 -9.43 -3.97 -5.87
N LEU A 134 -8.26 -3.51 -5.44
CA LEU A 134 -7.29 -2.79 -6.27
C LEU A 134 -6.28 -3.72 -6.95
N THR A 135 -6.15 -4.96 -6.49
CA THR A 135 -5.11 -5.88 -6.99
C THR A 135 -5.34 -6.36 -8.42
N GLY A 136 -6.58 -6.42 -8.88
CA GLY A 136 -6.93 -6.75 -10.25
C GLY A 136 -6.77 -5.61 -11.27
N ARG A 137 -6.23 -4.47 -10.85
CA ARG A 137 -6.14 -3.23 -11.64
C ARG A 137 -4.73 -2.67 -11.74
N VAL A 138 -3.77 -3.35 -11.16
CA VAL A 138 -2.38 -2.96 -11.19
C VAL A 138 -1.63 -3.86 -12.17
N ASP A 139 -0.84 -3.24 -13.04
CA ASP A 139 0.03 -3.95 -13.99
C ASP A 139 1.30 -4.49 -13.32
N THR A 140 1.56 -4.07 -12.07
CA THR A 140 2.69 -4.55 -11.27
C THR A 140 2.53 -6.04 -10.97
N PRO A 141 3.51 -6.90 -11.28
CA PRO A 141 3.47 -8.30 -10.90
C PRO A 141 3.38 -8.45 -9.38
N LEU A 142 2.26 -8.98 -8.90
CA LEU A 142 2.04 -9.18 -7.48
C LEU A 142 2.65 -10.51 -6.99
N PRO A 143 3.07 -10.60 -5.70
CA PRO A 143 3.48 -11.85 -5.09
C PRO A 143 2.28 -12.79 -4.84
N ARG A 144 2.48 -13.88 -4.10
CA ARG A 144 1.37 -14.72 -3.64
C ARG A 144 0.32 -13.84 -2.94
N LEU A 145 -0.90 -13.83 -3.49
CA LEU A 145 -1.97 -12.93 -3.08
C LEU A 145 -3.04 -13.66 -2.27
N ILE A 146 -3.37 -13.11 -1.11
CA ILE A 146 -4.46 -13.55 -0.24
C ILE A 146 -5.45 -12.40 -0.12
N ARG A 147 -6.70 -12.66 -0.51
CA ARG A 147 -7.78 -11.68 -0.48
C ARG A 147 -8.76 -11.97 0.65
N CYS A 148 -8.94 -11.01 1.57
CA CYS A 148 -9.92 -11.08 2.66
C CYS A 148 -11.10 -10.17 2.34
N VAL A 149 -12.31 -10.72 2.23
CA VAL A 149 -13.54 -9.98 1.89
C VAL A 149 -14.54 -10.09 3.04
N SER A 150 -14.87 -8.95 3.67
CA SER A 150 -15.62 -8.98 4.93
C SER A 150 -17.14 -8.95 4.77
N ARG A 151 -17.70 -8.52 3.65
CA ARG A 151 -19.16 -8.34 3.46
C ARG A 151 -19.79 -9.25 2.41
N ALA A 152 -18.98 -9.96 1.64
CA ALA A 152 -19.48 -10.88 0.64
C ALA A 152 -18.49 -12.04 0.49
N ALA A 153 -19.00 -13.25 0.37
CA ALA A 153 -18.17 -14.39 -0.03
C ALA A 153 -17.90 -14.31 -1.53
N ALA A 154 -16.65 -14.58 -1.94
CA ALA A 154 -16.27 -14.65 -3.34
C ALA A 154 -15.31 -15.82 -3.56
N PRO A 155 -15.38 -16.51 -4.72
CA PRO A 155 -14.47 -17.60 -5.03
C PRO A 155 -12.99 -17.18 -4.92
N GLY A 156 -12.14 -18.00 -4.32
CA GLY A 156 -10.72 -17.74 -4.15
C GLY A 156 -10.37 -16.64 -3.13
N THR A 157 -11.32 -16.27 -2.26
CA THR A 157 -11.09 -15.31 -1.19
C THR A 157 -11.39 -15.91 0.19
N PHE A 158 -10.74 -15.39 1.21
CA PHE A 158 -11.11 -15.64 2.60
C PHE A 158 -12.32 -14.77 2.96
N HIS A 159 -13.40 -15.39 3.42
CA HIS A 159 -14.58 -14.65 3.90
C HIS A 159 -14.35 -14.18 5.33
N GLY A 160 -14.07 -12.91 5.51
CA GLY A 160 -13.77 -12.29 6.80
C GLY A 160 -12.82 -11.10 6.67
N ARG A 161 -12.42 -10.57 7.81
CA ARG A 161 -11.41 -9.51 7.89
C ARG A 161 -10.00 -10.12 7.90
N ILE A 162 -9.00 -9.29 7.65
CA ILE A 162 -7.59 -9.70 7.79
C ILE A 162 -7.31 -10.22 9.21
N THR A 163 -7.89 -9.60 10.25
CA THR A 163 -7.75 -10.06 11.64
C THR A 163 -8.28 -11.47 11.84
N ASP A 164 -9.39 -11.81 11.20
CA ASP A 164 -9.98 -13.15 11.27
C ASP A 164 -9.09 -14.17 10.55
N TYR A 165 -8.53 -13.78 9.39
CA TYR A 165 -7.57 -14.58 8.64
C TYR A 165 -6.31 -14.87 9.47
N LEU A 166 -5.70 -13.83 10.05
CA LEU A 166 -4.48 -13.98 10.87
C LEU A 166 -4.72 -14.84 12.12
N ASN A 167 -5.90 -14.75 12.73
CA ASN A 167 -6.25 -15.61 13.87
C ASN A 167 -6.48 -17.07 13.45
N ALA A 168 -7.00 -17.31 12.25
CA ALA A 168 -7.26 -18.67 11.75
C ALA A 168 -5.97 -19.37 11.26
N GLU A 169 -5.12 -18.65 10.52
CA GLU A 169 -3.89 -19.20 9.93
C GLU A 169 -2.68 -19.16 10.86
N GLY A 170 -2.75 -18.31 11.91
CA GLY A 170 -1.62 -18.07 12.82
C GLY A 170 -0.61 -17.05 12.27
N ILE A 171 0.36 -16.71 13.09
CA ILE A 171 1.46 -15.78 12.80
C ILE A 171 2.75 -16.58 12.65
N ASP A 172 3.46 -16.36 11.54
CA ASP A 172 4.81 -16.87 11.35
C ASP A 172 5.80 -15.97 12.14
N PRO A 173 6.37 -16.44 13.26
CA PRO A 173 7.25 -15.61 14.09
C PRO A 173 8.59 -15.29 13.43
N GLN A 174 8.94 -16.00 12.36
CA GLN A 174 10.17 -15.79 11.58
C GLN A 174 9.95 -14.83 10.40
N ALA A 175 8.73 -14.36 10.16
CA ALA A 175 8.44 -13.40 9.12
C ALA A 175 8.58 -11.96 9.61
N THR A 176 8.81 -11.04 8.67
CA THR A 176 8.64 -9.60 8.88
C THR A 176 7.36 -9.15 8.20
N TYR A 177 6.48 -8.54 8.96
CA TYR A 177 5.19 -8.03 8.49
C TYR A 177 5.27 -6.53 8.22
N TYR A 178 4.85 -6.12 7.04
CA TYR A 178 4.69 -4.71 6.66
C TYR A 178 3.20 -4.41 6.58
N VAL A 179 2.70 -3.46 7.36
CA VAL A 179 1.26 -3.18 7.47
C VAL A 179 0.97 -1.74 7.10
N CYS A 180 0.10 -1.51 6.11
CA CYS A 180 -0.33 -0.17 5.74
C CYS A 180 -1.85 -0.07 5.57
N GLY A 181 -2.43 1.00 6.13
CA GLY A 181 -3.87 1.26 6.09
C GLY A 181 -4.32 2.26 7.14
N SER A 182 -5.64 2.31 7.41
CA SER A 182 -6.17 3.20 8.42
C SER A 182 -5.64 2.86 9.82
N ALA A 183 -5.42 3.87 10.66
CA ALA A 183 -4.81 3.74 11.98
C ALA A 183 -5.48 2.68 12.88
N ARG A 184 -6.80 2.54 12.82
CA ARG A 184 -7.53 1.53 13.59
C ARG A 184 -7.15 0.12 13.15
N ILE A 185 -7.19 -0.13 11.85
CA ILE A 185 -6.93 -1.47 11.28
C ILE A 185 -5.47 -1.85 11.50
N VAL A 186 -4.54 -0.94 11.25
CA VAL A 186 -3.11 -1.16 11.50
C VAL A 186 -2.84 -1.52 12.95
N ARG A 187 -3.46 -0.81 13.91
CA ARG A 187 -3.33 -1.12 15.33
C ARG A 187 -3.82 -2.53 15.68
N ASP A 188 -5.00 -2.91 15.19
CA ASP A 188 -5.58 -4.22 15.48
C ASP A 188 -4.73 -5.36 14.90
N ILE A 189 -4.27 -5.21 13.66
CA ILE A 189 -3.39 -6.18 12.98
C ILE A 189 -2.03 -6.28 13.69
N SER A 190 -1.41 -5.14 14.01
CA SER A 190 -0.08 -5.12 14.66
C SER A 190 -0.10 -5.80 16.03
N ARG A 191 -1.19 -5.67 16.79
CA ARG A 191 -1.34 -6.39 18.08
C ARG A 191 -1.37 -7.91 17.89
N ILE A 192 -2.06 -8.41 16.88
CA ILE A 192 -2.11 -9.85 16.59
C ILE A 192 -0.72 -10.35 16.20
N ILE A 193 -0.02 -9.64 15.31
CA ILE A 193 1.33 -10.00 14.87
C ILE A 193 2.31 -10.01 16.03
N GLN A 194 2.32 -8.97 16.85
CA GLN A 194 3.19 -8.87 18.03
C GLN A 194 2.88 -9.95 19.07
N ALA A 195 1.62 -10.28 19.30
CA ALA A 195 1.22 -11.36 20.19
C ALA A 195 1.70 -12.73 19.66
N GLY A 196 1.82 -12.91 18.35
CA GLY A 196 2.42 -14.08 17.70
C GLY A 196 3.95 -14.09 17.69
N GLY A 197 4.62 -13.09 18.28
CA GLY A 197 6.08 -13.03 18.40
C GLY A 197 6.82 -12.57 17.13
N ALA A 198 6.10 -12.11 16.10
CA ALA A 198 6.70 -11.67 14.84
C ALA A 198 7.06 -10.17 14.85
N ARG A 199 7.95 -9.79 13.92
CA ARG A 199 8.31 -8.39 13.67
C ARG A 199 7.21 -7.70 12.84
N VAL A 200 6.88 -6.46 13.19
CA VAL A 200 5.95 -5.65 12.43
C VAL A 200 6.49 -4.25 12.21
N SER A 201 6.46 -3.81 10.96
CA SER A 201 6.72 -2.44 10.53
C SER A 201 5.43 -1.88 9.91
N TYR A 202 5.02 -0.66 10.24
CA TYR A 202 3.72 -0.16 9.79
C TYR A 202 3.71 1.33 9.53
N GLU A 203 2.78 1.74 8.67
CA GLU A 203 2.40 3.13 8.43
C GLU A 203 0.87 3.28 8.43
N THR A 204 0.41 4.48 8.81
CA THR A 204 -1.02 4.81 8.86
C THR A 204 -1.31 6.11 8.11
N PHE A 205 -2.52 6.20 7.55
CA PHE A 205 -3.05 7.40 6.90
C PHE A 205 -4.48 7.70 7.36
#